data_49fdd844b63bb72c0f61955568298a6c
#
_entry.id   49fdd844b63bb72c0f61955568298a6c
#
_cell.length_a   1.000
_cell.length_b   1.000
_cell.length_c   1.000
_cell.angle_alpha   90.00
_cell.angle_beta   90.00
_cell.angle_gamma   90.00
#
_symmetry.space_group_name_H-M   'P 1'
#
loop_
_entity.id
_entity.type
_entity.pdbx_description
1 polymer ?
#
loop_
_entity_poly.entity_id
_entity_poly.type
_entity_poly.pdbx_seq_one_letter_code
_entity_poly.pdbx_strand_id
1 'polypeptide(L)'
;MRACLPLVGLLAASFASHASPAPSAEATVVAAPAAVLPLEPYRRTVAVRVEANGTTGLMAFDTAVGHTVVSPEFAAAAGCKPWGGLGGFTMTGKRLDMPRCDDLAFSVDGHPLRAPTAGVMQAAELFAKDAPPVAGLLGLDVFAGKTITLDFAGGHLYLETPASAAARVAGAREVPVVLSREAQGAALAVNVEVPTPRGIVRFEIDSGNGGTLLVSKPYAGLFGLDPEAQGPQPVRIEVAPGIVAEGLAFTPGMNIDGNLGMPFLKDWIVTLDLAQGRMWLRRNPVPAPPGMGVPPTEQK
;
A
#
# COMPACT_ATOMS: atom_id res chain seq x y z
N MET A 1 -107.41 5.27 4.27
CA MET A 1 -106.16 5.62 4.95
C MET A 1 -105.06 4.66 4.46
N ARG A 2 -104.23 5.11 3.56
CA ARG A 2 -103.16 4.29 3.01
C ARG A 2 -101.79 4.89 3.50
N ALA A 3 -101.05 4.11 4.24
CA ALA A 3 -99.71 4.52 4.72
C ALA A 3 -98.67 4.24 3.68
N CYS A 4 -97.84 5.22 3.32
CA CYS A 4 -96.63 5.07 2.51
C CYS A 4 -95.46 4.86 3.42
N LEU A 5 -94.72 3.77 3.22
CA LEU A 5 -93.36 3.56 3.75
C LEU A 5 -92.32 4.14 2.78
N PRO A 6 -91.27 4.81 3.29
CA PRO A 6 -90.18 5.19 2.44
C PRO A 6 -89.12 4.06 2.42
N LEU A 7 -88.58 3.81 1.22
CA LEU A 7 -87.51 2.90 0.89
C LEU A 7 -86.15 3.62 1.18
N VAL A 8 -85.35 3.10 2.12
CA VAL A 8 -84.00 3.60 2.37
C VAL A 8 -83.01 2.81 1.52
N GLY A 9 -82.46 3.48 0.51
CA GLY A 9 -81.38 2.90 -0.31
C GLY A 9 -80.02 2.98 0.40
N LEU A 10 -79.37 1.82 0.63
CA LEU A 10 -78.02 1.72 1.08
C LEU A 10 -77.04 1.95 -0.09
N LEU A 11 -76.27 3.05 -0.09
CA LEU A 11 -75.10 3.21 -0.96
C LEU A 11 -73.89 2.51 -0.33
N ALA A 12 -73.43 1.43 -0.95
CA ALA A 12 -72.16 0.84 -0.62
C ALA A 12 -70.98 1.59 -1.29
N ALA A 13 -70.18 2.32 -0.52
CA ALA A 13 -68.97 2.95 -0.99
C ALA A 13 -67.81 1.92 -1.03
N SER A 14 -67.37 1.56 -2.21
CA SER A 14 -66.17 0.72 -2.42
C SER A 14 -64.92 1.56 -2.25
N PHE A 15 -64.17 1.35 -1.15
CA PHE A 15 -62.83 1.92 -0.97
C PHE A 15 -61.84 1.09 -1.79
N ALA A 16 -61.36 1.62 -2.91
CA ALA A 16 -60.22 1.08 -3.63
C ALA A 16 -58.92 1.41 -2.84
N SER A 17 -58.33 0.43 -2.20
CA SER A 17 -57.01 0.56 -1.59
C SER A 17 -55.95 0.70 -2.68
N HIS A 18 -55.40 1.89 -2.84
CA HIS A 18 -54.19 2.13 -3.62
C HIS A 18 -52.99 1.65 -2.82
N ALA A 19 -52.44 0.47 -3.14
CA ALA A 19 -51.17 0.03 -2.65
C ALA A 19 -50.08 0.90 -3.29
N SER A 20 -49.40 1.74 -2.48
CA SER A 20 -48.20 2.44 -2.93
C SER A 20 -47.12 1.40 -3.30
N PRO A 21 -46.44 1.52 -4.45
CA PRO A 21 -45.33 0.66 -4.76
C PRO A 21 -44.23 0.86 -3.72
N ALA A 22 -43.71 -0.26 -3.19
CA ALA A 22 -42.58 -0.27 -2.30
C ALA A 22 -41.38 0.40 -3.03
N PRO A 23 -40.56 1.20 -2.33
CA PRO A 23 -39.37 1.79 -2.94
C PRO A 23 -38.48 0.66 -3.45
N SER A 24 -38.21 0.65 -4.75
CA SER A 24 -37.22 -0.23 -5.35
C SER A 24 -35.87 0.04 -4.64
N ALA A 25 -35.24 -1.00 -4.07
CA ALA A 25 -33.90 -0.89 -3.56
C ALA A 25 -32.99 -0.46 -4.73
N GLU A 26 -32.57 0.80 -4.73
CA GLU A 26 -31.53 1.26 -5.62
C GLU A 26 -30.31 0.39 -5.37
N ALA A 27 -29.91 -0.38 -6.39
CA ALA A 27 -28.66 -1.14 -6.35
C ALA A 27 -27.55 -0.10 -6.15
N THR A 28 -26.92 -0.12 -4.97
CA THR A 28 -25.80 0.74 -4.67
C THR A 28 -24.71 0.41 -5.68
N VAL A 29 -24.56 1.25 -6.69
CA VAL A 29 -23.48 1.12 -7.68
C VAL A 29 -22.17 1.27 -6.89
N VAL A 30 -21.45 0.17 -6.69
CA VAL A 30 -20.13 0.20 -6.08
C VAL A 30 -19.24 1.02 -7.00
N ALA A 31 -18.75 2.15 -6.51
CA ALA A 31 -17.90 3.03 -7.28
C ALA A 31 -16.62 2.30 -7.69
N ALA A 32 -16.37 2.20 -8.99
CA ALA A 32 -15.23 1.49 -9.54
C ALA A 32 -13.94 2.31 -9.40
N PRO A 33 -12.79 1.69 -9.11
CA PRO A 33 -11.48 2.34 -9.20
C PRO A 33 -11.15 2.69 -10.66
N ALA A 34 -10.19 3.60 -10.85
CA ALA A 34 -9.70 3.99 -12.18
C ALA A 34 -8.94 2.83 -12.86
N ALA A 35 -8.22 2.04 -12.08
CA ALA A 35 -7.57 0.81 -12.53
C ALA A 35 -7.36 -0.16 -11.36
N VAL A 36 -7.18 -1.44 -11.70
CA VAL A 36 -6.76 -2.50 -10.78
C VAL A 36 -5.50 -3.11 -11.35
N LEU A 37 -4.40 -3.00 -10.63
CA LEU A 37 -3.09 -3.52 -11.02
C LEU A 37 -2.81 -4.80 -10.24
N PRO A 38 -2.48 -5.93 -10.92
CA PRO A 38 -2.16 -7.18 -10.25
C PRO A 38 -0.87 -7.07 -9.44
N LEU A 39 -0.86 -7.64 -8.23
CA LEU A 39 0.32 -7.88 -7.41
C LEU A 39 0.60 -9.39 -7.42
N GLU A 40 1.75 -9.79 -7.93
CA GLU A 40 2.19 -11.19 -7.97
C GLU A 40 3.00 -11.52 -6.71
N PRO A 41 2.87 -12.71 -6.11
CA PRO A 41 3.76 -13.12 -5.03
C PRO A 41 5.23 -13.12 -5.47
N TYR A 42 6.09 -12.50 -4.67
CA TYR A 42 7.54 -12.49 -4.88
C TYR A 42 8.26 -12.75 -3.57
N ARG A 43 8.75 -13.98 -3.39
CA ARG A 43 9.34 -14.44 -2.12
C ARG A 43 8.36 -14.23 -0.94
N ARG A 44 8.69 -13.33 0.00
CA ARG A 44 7.83 -12.97 1.15
C ARG A 44 7.10 -11.65 0.97
N THR A 45 7.20 -11.07 -0.20
CA THR A 45 6.67 -9.76 -0.61
C THR A 45 5.83 -9.90 -1.87
N VAL A 46 5.66 -8.84 -2.60
CA VAL A 46 4.93 -8.81 -3.87
C VAL A 46 5.73 -8.10 -4.96
N ALA A 47 5.39 -8.41 -6.21
CA ALA A 47 5.95 -7.76 -7.39
C ALA A 47 4.85 -7.40 -8.37
N VAL A 48 5.20 -6.60 -9.36
CA VAL A 48 4.32 -6.12 -10.45
C VAL A 48 4.96 -6.46 -11.77
N ARG A 49 4.15 -6.97 -12.71
CA ARG A 49 4.61 -7.19 -14.08
C ARG A 49 4.47 -5.90 -14.87
N VAL A 50 5.57 -5.42 -15.40
CA VAL A 50 5.66 -4.17 -16.16
C VAL A 50 6.00 -4.46 -17.62
N GLU A 51 5.62 -3.54 -18.50
CA GLU A 51 5.92 -3.60 -19.92
C GLU A 51 6.38 -2.23 -20.42
N ALA A 52 7.44 -2.22 -21.23
CA ALA A 52 7.90 -1.05 -21.96
C ALA A 52 8.33 -1.46 -23.37
N ASN A 53 7.72 -0.87 -24.41
CA ASN A 53 8.01 -1.12 -25.84
C ASN A 53 8.05 -2.64 -26.19
N GLY A 54 7.09 -3.42 -25.68
CA GLY A 54 6.99 -4.87 -25.92
C GLY A 54 7.95 -5.73 -25.08
N THR A 55 8.78 -5.12 -24.26
CA THR A 55 9.64 -5.84 -23.30
C THR A 55 8.93 -5.92 -21.95
N THR A 56 8.73 -7.12 -21.44
CA THR A 56 8.15 -7.36 -20.12
C THR A 56 9.22 -7.61 -19.07
N GLY A 57 8.96 -7.16 -17.85
CA GLY A 57 9.81 -7.40 -16.68
C GLY A 57 8.98 -7.56 -15.41
N LEU A 58 9.57 -8.16 -14.38
CA LEU A 58 9.00 -8.20 -13.05
C LEU A 58 9.71 -7.16 -12.20
N MET A 59 8.98 -6.23 -11.56
CA MET A 59 9.53 -5.30 -10.57
C MET A 59 9.03 -5.66 -9.19
N ALA A 60 9.93 -5.75 -8.20
CA ALA A 60 9.51 -5.83 -6.81
C ALA A 60 8.76 -4.54 -6.44
N PHE A 61 7.58 -4.66 -5.81
CA PHE A 61 6.83 -3.50 -5.34
C PHE A 61 7.28 -3.13 -3.94
N ASP A 62 7.83 -1.93 -3.81
CA ASP A 62 8.51 -1.48 -2.60
C ASP A 62 8.06 -0.06 -2.23
N THR A 63 7.26 0.06 -1.16
CA THR A 63 6.71 1.34 -0.69
C THR A 63 7.76 2.21 0.00
N ALA A 64 8.97 1.67 0.28
CA ALA A 64 10.06 2.35 0.97
C ALA A 64 11.27 2.64 0.07
N VAL A 65 11.25 2.24 -1.21
CA VAL A 65 12.39 2.47 -2.10
C VAL A 65 12.63 3.96 -2.42
N GLY A 66 11.64 4.80 -2.15
CA GLY A 66 11.68 6.24 -2.40
C GLY A 66 11.56 6.59 -3.88
N HIS A 67 12.51 6.16 -4.70
CA HIS A 67 12.47 6.26 -6.16
C HIS A 67 12.30 4.90 -6.81
N THR A 68 11.51 4.86 -7.88
CA THR A 68 11.51 3.70 -8.78
C THR A 68 12.93 3.48 -9.33
N VAL A 69 13.38 2.23 -9.32
CA VAL A 69 14.69 1.81 -9.83
C VAL A 69 14.49 0.78 -10.91
N VAL A 70 15.21 0.92 -12.02
CA VAL A 70 15.13 -0.03 -13.15
C VAL A 70 16.50 -0.59 -13.51
N SER A 71 16.53 -1.81 -14.03
CA SER A 71 17.76 -2.36 -14.58
C SER A 71 18.19 -1.60 -15.84
N PRO A 72 19.48 -1.61 -16.20
CA PRO A 72 19.96 -1.02 -17.45
C PRO A 72 19.25 -1.57 -18.69
N GLU A 73 18.92 -2.88 -18.68
CA GLU A 73 18.23 -3.57 -19.78
C GLU A 73 16.79 -3.05 -19.93
N PHE A 74 16.06 -2.91 -18.82
CA PHE A 74 14.70 -2.38 -18.84
C PHE A 74 14.69 -0.89 -19.20
N ALA A 75 15.64 -0.09 -18.69
CA ALA A 75 15.80 1.30 -19.07
C ALA A 75 16.00 1.46 -20.58
N ALA A 76 16.86 0.64 -21.19
CA ALA A 76 17.10 0.63 -22.64
C ALA A 76 15.85 0.23 -23.42
N ALA A 77 15.11 -0.81 -22.99
CA ALA A 77 13.84 -1.23 -23.59
C ALA A 77 12.78 -0.10 -23.52
N ALA A 78 12.72 0.63 -22.43
CA ALA A 78 11.85 1.79 -22.28
C ALA A 78 12.32 3.03 -23.07
N GLY A 79 13.41 2.91 -23.84
CA GLY A 79 13.96 3.99 -24.68
C GLY A 79 14.76 5.05 -23.90
N CYS A 80 15.08 4.80 -22.63
CA CYS A 80 15.90 5.71 -21.85
C CYS A 80 17.39 5.55 -22.19
N LYS A 81 18.05 6.70 -22.30
CA LYS A 81 19.53 6.80 -22.27
C LYS A 81 19.90 7.41 -20.90
N PRO A 82 20.36 6.55 -19.96
CA PRO A 82 20.68 7.03 -18.61
C PRO A 82 21.70 8.17 -18.63
N TRP A 83 21.51 9.17 -17.77
CA TRP A 83 22.37 10.35 -17.70
C TRP A 83 22.46 10.89 -16.26
N GLY A 84 23.34 11.84 -16.03
CA GLY A 84 23.47 12.52 -14.74
C GLY A 84 23.76 11.57 -13.59
N GLY A 85 23.27 11.91 -12.40
CA GLY A 85 23.42 11.13 -11.19
C GLY A 85 22.23 11.27 -10.27
N LEU A 86 21.88 10.18 -9.59
CA LEU A 86 20.93 10.11 -8.49
C LEU A 86 21.63 9.47 -7.32
N GLY A 87 21.68 10.17 -6.18
CA GLY A 87 22.23 9.65 -4.92
C GLY A 87 21.13 9.33 -3.95
N GLY A 88 21.28 8.22 -3.23
CA GLY A 88 20.38 7.81 -2.16
C GLY A 88 21.14 7.04 -1.08
N PHE A 89 20.39 6.59 -0.08
CA PHE A 89 20.92 5.75 0.99
C PHE A 89 19.98 4.58 1.26
N THR A 90 20.53 3.41 1.51
CA THR A 90 19.73 2.33 2.11
C THR A 90 19.34 2.72 3.54
N MET A 91 18.35 2.06 4.11
CA MET A 91 17.94 2.31 5.51
C MET A 91 19.07 2.15 6.52
N THR A 92 20.12 1.36 6.21
CA THR A 92 21.30 1.16 7.05
C THR A 92 22.43 2.16 6.78
N GLY A 93 22.18 3.18 5.93
CA GLY A 93 23.13 4.26 5.65
C GLY A 93 24.16 3.96 4.56
N LYS A 94 24.06 2.82 3.85
CA LYS A 94 24.91 2.58 2.67
C LYS A 94 24.50 3.54 1.56
N ARG A 95 25.45 4.34 1.08
CA ARG A 95 25.23 5.25 -0.06
C ARG A 95 25.08 4.46 -1.37
N LEU A 96 24.15 4.87 -2.17
CA LEU A 96 23.90 4.40 -3.53
C LEU A 96 24.03 5.59 -4.49
N ASP A 97 24.86 5.44 -5.52
CA ASP A 97 25.00 6.40 -6.59
C ASP A 97 24.72 5.69 -7.92
N MET A 98 23.81 6.23 -8.71
CA MET A 98 23.39 5.61 -9.97
C MET A 98 23.03 6.69 -11.01
N PRO A 99 23.17 6.43 -12.32
CA PRO A 99 22.59 7.28 -13.34
C PRO A 99 21.06 7.22 -13.26
N ARG A 100 20.38 8.16 -13.96
CA ARG A 100 18.92 8.26 -13.90
C ARG A 100 18.29 8.33 -15.29
N CYS A 101 17.02 8.00 -15.31
CA CYS A 101 16.09 8.24 -16.40
C CYS A 101 15.03 9.23 -15.93
N ASP A 102 14.84 10.33 -16.64
CA ASP A 102 13.73 11.22 -16.38
C ASP A 102 12.54 10.82 -17.24
N ASP A 103 11.33 10.93 -16.65
CA ASP A 103 10.06 10.72 -17.34
C ASP A 103 9.91 9.33 -18.00
N LEU A 104 10.35 8.28 -17.29
CA LEU A 104 10.33 6.90 -17.78
C LEU A 104 8.89 6.37 -17.87
N ALA A 105 8.44 6.03 -19.10
CA ALA A 105 7.11 5.50 -19.35
C ALA A 105 7.13 3.97 -19.44
N PHE A 106 6.14 3.33 -18.83
CA PHE A 106 5.88 1.89 -18.89
C PHE A 106 4.41 1.63 -18.58
N SER A 107 3.96 0.38 -18.63
CA SER A 107 2.60 -0.01 -18.26
C SER A 107 2.59 -1.19 -17.29
N VAL A 108 1.49 -1.33 -16.56
CA VAL A 108 1.15 -2.51 -15.75
C VAL A 108 -0.24 -2.95 -16.19
N ASP A 109 -0.36 -4.18 -16.67
CA ASP A 109 -1.62 -4.72 -17.18
C ASP A 109 -2.32 -3.77 -18.17
N GLY A 110 -1.52 -3.18 -19.09
CA GLY A 110 -1.99 -2.20 -20.07
C GLY A 110 -2.27 -0.80 -19.52
N HIS A 111 -2.23 -0.59 -18.19
CA HIS A 111 -2.43 0.73 -17.59
C HIS A 111 -1.11 1.53 -17.61
N PRO A 112 -1.09 2.71 -18.26
CA PRO A 112 0.13 3.51 -18.37
C PRO A 112 0.54 4.11 -17.04
N LEU A 113 1.82 3.95 -16.71
CA LEU A 113 2.48 4.56 -15.56
C LEU A 113 3.72 5.34 -16.02
N ARG A 114 4.19 6.22 -15.18
CA ARG A 114 5.35 7.06 -15.46
C ARG A 114 6.12 7.33 -14.17
N ALA A 115 7.42 6.99 -14.17
CA ALA A 115 8.33 7.41 -13.12
C ALA A 115 8.92 8.77 -13.48
N PRO A 116 8.68 9.83 -12.69
CA PRO A 116 9.23 11.17 -12.99
C PRO A 116 10.76 11.16 -13.04
N THR A 117 11.38 10.41 -12.17
CA THR A 117 12.83 10.14 -12.14
C THR A 117 13.04 8.72 -11.65
N ALA A 118 13.59 7.86 -12.49
CA ALA A 118 13.95 6.50 -12.12
C ALA A 118 15.47 6.37 -11.99
N GLY A 119 15.95 5.71 -10.95
CA GLY A 119 17.35 5.29 -10.83
C GLY A 119 17.65 4.13 -11.77
N VAL A 120 18.87 4.02 -12.27
CA VAL A 120 19.29 2.91 -13.14
C VAL A 120 20.42 2.14 -12.47
N MET A 121 20.13 0.93 -12.02
CA MET A 121 21.13 0.00 -11.45
C MET A 121 20.63 -1.44 -11.53
N GLN A 122 21.54 -2.39 -11.36
CA GLN A 122 21.15 -3.79 -11.22
C GLN A 122 20.44 -4.00 -9.87
N ALA A 123 19.12 -4.16 -9.91
CA ALA A 123 18.30 -4.35 -8.71
C ALA A 123 18.72 -5.59 -7.89
N ALA A 124 19.32 -6.59 -8.56
CA ALA A 124 19.87 -7.78 -7.89
C ALA A 124 20.88 -7.46 -6.79
N GLU A 125 21.56 -6.31 -6.85
CA GLU A 125 22.50 -5.88 -5.81
C GLU A 125 21.83 -5.51 -4.48
N LEU A 126 20.50 -5.30 -4.50
CA LEU A 126 19.68 -4.96 -3.32
C LEU A 126 19.02 -6.20 -2.71
N PHE A 127 19.08 -7.35 -3.37
CA PHE A 127 18.46 -8.58 -2.92
C PHE A 127 19.47 -9.64 -2.49
N ALA A 128 18.98 -10.67 -1.81
CA ALA A 128 19.77 -11.86 -1.53
C ALA A 128 20.17 -12.55 -2.84
N LYS A 129 21.36 -13.19 -2.88
CA LYS A 129 21.94 -13.79 -4.09
C LYS A 129 21.06 -14.84 -4.74
N ASP A 130 20.17 -15.48 -3.99
CA ASP A 130 19.23 -16.50 -4.44
C ASP A 130 17.87 -15.93 -4.87
N ALA A 131 17.70 -14.60 -4.85
CA ALA A 131 16.46 -13.99 -5.27
C ALA A 131 16.24 -14.16 -6.78
N PRO A 132 15.01 -14.48 -7.21
CA PRO A 132 14.67 -14.46 -8.64
C PRO A 132 14.97 -13.07 -9.24
N PRO A 133 15.44 -13.02 -10.51
CA PRO A 133 15.79 -11.76 -11.13
C PRO A 133 14.58 -10.86 -11.28
N VAL A 134 14.79 -9.56 -11.07
CA VAL A 134 13.79 -8.50 -11.28
C VAL A 134 14.35 -7.44 -12.21
N ALA A 135 13.45 -6.81 -12.96
CA ALA A 135 13.77 -5.67 -13.84
C ALA A 135 13.92 -4.36 -13.06
N GLY A 136 13.60 -4.35 -11.75
CA GLY A 136 13.70 -3.16 -10.92
C GLY A 136 12.89 -3.26 -9.65
N LEU A 137 12.73 -2.09 -8.99
CA LEU A 137 11.82 -1.84 -7.88
C LEU A 137 10.84 -0.74 -8.29
N LEU A 138 9.56 -0.99 -8.08
CA LEU A 138 8.50 -0.01 -8.31
C LEU A 138 8.15 0.67 -7.00
N GLY A 139 8.39 1.98 -6.93
CA GLY A 139 8.13 2.81 -5.74
C GLY A 139 6.79 3.52 -5.73
N LEU A 140 6.52 4.24 -4.65
CA LEU A 140 5.33 5.10 -4.53
C LEU A 140 5.41 6.37 -5.36
N ASP A 141 6.59 6.76 -5.83
CA ASP A 141 6.84 7.95 -6.64
C ASP A 141 6.00 8.00 -7.93
N VAL A 142 5.72 6.86 -8.56
CA VAL A 142 4.87 6.75 -9.76
C VAL A 142 3.38 7.01 -9.47
N PHE A 143 3.00 6.96 -8.22
CA PHE A 143 1.63 7.21 -7.75
C PHE A 143 1.50 8.56 -7.02
N ALA A 144 2.55 9.38 -7.03
CA ALA A 144 2.53 10.68 -6.37
C ALA A 144 1.31 11.52 -6.80
N GLY A 145 0.62 12.12 -5.83
CA GLY A 145 -0.58 12.92 -6.07
C GLY A 145 -1.86 12.12 -6.35
N LYS A 146 -1.83 10.78 -6.26
CA LYS A 146 -2.99 9.90 -6.44
C LYS A 146 -3.43 9.29 -5.11
N THR A 147 -4.66 8.77 -5.09
CA THR A 147 -5.11 7.86 -4.03
C THR A 147 -4.99 6.43 -4.53
N ILE A 148 -4.32 5.58 -3.77
CA ILE A 148 -4.16 4.16 -4.06
C ILE A 148 -4.63 3.31 -2.89
N THR A 149 -5.05 2.09 -3.17
CA THR A 149 -5.33 1.07 -2.15
C THR A 149 -4.51 -0.18 -2.42
N LEU A 150 -3.81 -0.65 -1.40
CA LEU A 150 -2.97 -1.85 -1.43
C LEU A 150 -3.70 -2.98 -0.71
N ASP A 151 -4.00 -4.04 -1.41
CA ASP A 151 -4.53 -5.30 -0.89
C ASP A 151 -3.51 -6.41 -1.20
N PHE A 152 -2.53 -6.53 -0.31
CA PHE A 152 -1.45 -7.50 -0.48
C PHE A 152 -1.95 -8.95 -0.45
N ALA A 153 -2.89 -9.26 0.45
CA ALA A 153 -3.45 -10.60 0.57
C ALA A 153 -4.35 -10.97 -0.62
N GLY A 154 -5.11 -10.00 -1.15
CA GLY A 154 -5.93 -10.18 -2.35
C GLY A 154 -5.13 -10.06 -3.65
N GLY A 155 -3.87 -9.63 -3.61
CA GLY A 155 -3.00 -9.51 -4.80
C GLY A 155 -3.37 -8.34 -5.71
N HIS A 156 -3.77 -7.19 -5.17
CA HIS A 156 -4.20 -6.04 -5.97
C HIS A 156 -3.70 -4.70 -5.43
N LEU A 157 -3.35 -3.82 -6.36
CA LEU A 157 -3.19 -2.40 -6.15
C LEU A 157 -4.30 -1.68 -6.95
N TYR A 158 -5.10 -0.87 -6.28
CA TYR A 158 -6.17 -0.10 -6.90
C TYR A 158 -5.73 1.36 -7.07
N LEU A 159 -5.89 1.90 -8.28
CA LEU A 159 -5.86 3.34 -8.50
C LEU A 159 -7.28 3.86 -8.26
N GLU A 160 -7.47 4.63 -7.21
CA GLU A 160 -8.80 5.03 -6.80
C GLU A 160 -9.30 6.27 -7.56
N THR A 161 -10.60 6.28 -7.86
CA THR A 161 -11.35 7.51 -8.15
C THR A 161 -11.76 8.16 -6.83
N PRO A 162 -12.17 9.43 -6.79
CA PRO A 162 -12.69 10.03 -5.56
C PRO A 162 -13.85 9.24 -4.95
N ALA A 163 -14.74 8.69 -5.79
CA ALA A 163 -15.90 7.93 -5.34
C ALA A 163 -15.50 6.53 -4.81
N SER A 164 -14.58 5.82 -5.48
CA SER A 164 -14.12 4.52 -5.00
C SER A 164 -13.23 4.67 -3.75
N ALA A 165 -12.41 5.72 -3.66
CA ALA A 165 -11.66 6.04 -2.45
C ALA A 165 -12.58 6.25 -1.25
N ALA A 166 -13.64 7.06 -1.39
CA ALA A 166 -14.61 7.29 -0.33
C ALA A 166 -15.27 5.98 0.14
N ALA A 167 -15.64 5.09 -0.80
CA ALA A 167 -16.18 3.77 -0.48
C ALA A 167 -15.14 2.87 0.21
N ARG A 168 -13.88 2.96 -0.22
CA ARG A 168 -12.78 2.15 0.31
C ARG A 168 -12.45 2.48 1.76
N VAL A 169 -12.46 3.77 2.12
CA VAL A 169 -12.15 4.23 3.47
C VAL A 169 -13.35 4.22 4.41
N ALA A 170 -14.55 3.98 3.91
CA ALA A 170 -15.75 3.83 4.74
C ALA A 170 -15.55 2.67 5.74
N GLY A 171 -15.60 2.99 7.04
CA GLY A 171 -15.34 2.02 8.12
C GLY A 171 -13.86 1.65 8.33
N ALA A 172 -12.94 2.19 7.54
CA ALA A 172 -11.51 2.09 7.81
C ALA A 172 -11.08 3.09 8.89
N ARG A 173 -9.97 2.80 9.55
CA ARG A 173 -9.39 3.69 10.57
C ARG A 173 -8.30 4.54 9.95
N GLU A 174 -8.40 5.85 10.08
CA GLU A 174 -7.33 6.76 9.71
C GLU A 174 -6.17 6.67 10.71
N VAL A 175 -4.95 6.66 10.17
CA VAL A 175 -3.70 6.57 10.94
C VAL A 175 -2.86 7.80 10.61
N PRO A 176 -2.31 8.50 11.61
CA PRO A 176 -1.43 9.64 11.37
C PRO A 176 -0.18 9.25 10.59
N VAL A 177 0.10 9.96 9.50
CA VAL A 177 1.28 9.74 8.67
C VAL A 177 1.89 11.06 8.21
N VAL A 178 3.17 10.98 7.84
CA VAL A 178 3.86 12.03 7.07
C VAL A 178 4.43 11.43 5.79
N LEU A 179 4.38 12.22 4.72
CA LEU A 179 5.06 11.88 3.47
C LEU A 179 6.50 12.38 3.53
N SER A 180 7.47 11.48 3.37
CA SER A 180 8.87 11.85 3.17
C SER A 180 9.12 12.07 1.68
N ARG A 181 9.68 13.24 1.36
CA ARG A 181 10.04 13.60 0.00
C ARG A 181 11.51 14.02 -0.02
N GLU A 182 12.33 13.17 -0.57
CA GLU A 182 13.75 13.40 -0.76
C GLU A 182 14.08 13.73 -2.23
N ALA A 183 15.36 13.90 -2.54
CA ALA A 183 15.85 14.16 -3.90
C ALA A 183 15.03 15.24 -4.63
N GLN A 184 14.93 16.42 -4.04
CA GLN A 184 14.18 17.58 -4.59
C GLN A 184 12.67 17.32 -4.76
N GLY A 185 12.10 16.43 -3.94
CA GLY A 185 10.68 16.09 -3.95
C GLY A 185 10.29 14.93 -4.88
N ALA A 186 11.25 14.36 -5.59
CA ALA A 186 10.99 13.28 -6.54
C ALA A 186 10.83 11.91 -5.83
N ALA A 187 11.52 11.68 -4.71
CA ALA A 187 11.30 10.48 -3.89
C ALA A 187 9.99 10.57 -3.10
N LEU A 188 9.39 9.43 -2.80
CA LEU A 188 8.19 9.37 -1.98
C LEU A 188 8.18 8.12 -1.10
N ALA A 189 8.08 8.33 0.22
CA ALA A 189 7.82 7.29 1.19
C ALA A 189 6.75 7.75 2.19
N VAL A 190 6.11 6.83 2.88
CA VAL A 190 5.05 7.08 3.86
C VAL A 190 5.51 6.59 5.23
N ASN A 191 5.49 7.48 6.21
CA ASN A 191 5.89 7.20 7.58
C ASN A 191 4.71 7.34 8.52
N VAL A 192 4.41 6.28 9.26
CA VAL A 192 3.38 6.29 10.31
C VAL A 192 3.94 6.95 11.56
N GLU A 193 3.19 7.87 12.14
CA GLU A 193 3.55 8.57 13.38
C GLU A 193 3.03 7.79 14.59
N VAL A 194 3.96 7.14 15.31
CA VAL A 194 3.67 6.36 16.52
C VAL A 194 4.00 7.19 17.75
N PRO A 195 3.00 7.60 18.55
CA PRO A 195 3.24 8.34 19.79
C PRO A 195 3.91 7.45 20.83
N THR A 196 4.92 8.01 21.51
CA THR A 196 5.61 7.40 22.64
C THR A 196 5.69 8.37 23.80
N PRO A 197 6.05 7.93 25.03
CA PRO A 197 6.24 8.84 26.15
C PRO A 197 7.34 9.92 25.95
N ARG A 198 8.22 9.73 24.96
CA ARG A 198 9.33 10.64 24.64
C ARG A 198 9.13 11.46 23.38
N GLY A 199 8.01 11.30 22.70
CA GLY A 199 7.68 11.97 21.43
C GLY A 199 7.21 10.99 20.36
N ILE A 200 7.15 11.46 19.13
CA ILE A 200 6.72 10.66 17.98
C ILE A 200 7.91 9.90 17.41
N VAL A 201 7.75 8.60 17.22
CA VAL A 201 8.66 7.74 16.45
C VAL A 201 8.01 7.44 15.10
N ARG A 202 8.74 7.58 14.00
CA ARG A 202 8.22 7.40 12.65
C ARG A 202 8.62 6.04 12.07
N PHE A 203 7.63 5.26 11.70
CA PHE A 203 7.83 3.97 11.06
C PHE A 203 7.49 4.05 9.58
N GLU A 204 8.47 3.83 8.73
CA GLU A 204 8.24 3.72 7.29
C GLU A 204 7.45 2.45 6.96
N ILE A 205 6.39 2.55 6.14
CA ILE A 205 5.72 1.37 5.61
C ILE A 205 6.55 0.80 4.46
N ASP A 206 6.85 -0.49 4.53
CA ASP A 206 7.85 -1.11 3.64
C ASP A 206 7.37 -2.47 3.12
N SER A 207 6.75 -2.47 1.94
CA SER A 207 6.35 -3.70 1.28
C SER A 207 7.52 -4.51 0.69
N GLY A 208 8.71 -3.93 0.60
CA GLY A 208 9.95 -4.61 0.22
C GLY A 208 10.54 -5.46 1.36
N ASN A 209 10.21 -5.14 2.62
CA ASN A 209 10.64 -5.90 3.78
C ASN A 209 9.67 -7.07 4.07
N GLY A 210 10.00 -8.26 3.61
CA GLY A 210 9.23 -9.49 3.88
C GLY A 210 9.62 -10.24 5.15
N GLY A 211 10.52 -9.70 5.98
CA GLY A 211 11.15 -10.41 7.09
C GLY A 211 10.51 -10.13 8.45
N THR A 212 11.05 -9.15 9.14
CA THR A 212 10.68 -8.77 10.51
C THR A 212 10.32 -7.29 10.57
N LEU A 213 9.75 -6.85 11.67
CA LEU A 213 9.69 -5.43 12.00
C LEU A 213 11.13 -4.94 12.29
N LEU A 214 11.38 -3.66 12.04
CA LEU A 214 12.66 -3.05 12.40
C LEU A 214 12.43 -1.84 13.30
N VAL A 215 13.18 -1.75 14.37
CA VAL A 215 13.21 -0.59 15.26
C VAL A 215 14.63 -0.10 15.33
N SER A 216 14.90 1.13 14.95
CA SER A 216 16.26 1.67 15.00
C SER A 216 16.81 1.65 16.41
N LYS A 217 18.06 1.28 16.54
CA LYS A 217 18.77 1.10 17.81
C LYS A 217 18.53 2.22 18.85
N PRO A 218 18.52 3.53 18.50
CA PRO A 218 18.25 4.60 19.46
C PRO A 218 16.85 4.58 20.07
N TYR A 219 15.88 3.94 19.42
CA TYR A 219 14.47 3.90 19.83
C TYR A 219 14.07 2.55 20.45
N ALA A 220 14.94 1.52 20.39
CA ALA A 220 14.66 0.16 20.84
C ALA A 220 14.04 0.09 22.24
N GLY A 221 14.62 0.79 23.20
CA GLY A 221 14.14 0.80 24.58
C GLY A 221 12.74 1.39 24.77
N LEU A 222 12.23 2.22 23.85
CA LEU A 222 10.86 2.75 23.91
C LEU A 222 9.81 1.67 23.67
N PHE A 223 10.20 0.58 23.00
CA PHE A 223 9.36 -0.57 22.65
C PHE A 223 9.72 -1.82 23.44
N GLY A 224 10.53 -1.67 24.53
CA GLY A 224 10.93 -2.79 25.38
C GLY A 224 11.96 -3.74 24.76
N LEU A 225 12.67 -3.28 23.73
CA LEU A 225 13.69 -4.05 23.03
C LEU A 225 15.10 -3.73 23.57
N ASP A 226 15.97 -4.73 23.58
CA ASP A 226 17.40 -4.56 23.84
C ASP A 226 18.08 -4.09 22.53
N PRO A 227 18.70 -2.87 22.53
CA PRO A 227 19.40 -2.36 21.36
C PRO A 227 20.64 -3.15 20.95
N GLU A 228 21.20 -3.97 21.86
CA GLU A 228 22.43 -4.75 21.62
C GLU A 228 22.13 -6.22 21.26
N ALA A 229 20.86 -6.62 21.23
CA ALA A 229 20.49 -7.98 20.88
C ALA A 229 20.97 -8.36 19.48
N GLN A 230 21.58 -9.55 19.35
CA GLN A 230 22.08 -10.06 18.06
C GLN A 230 20.99 -10.81 17.26
N GLY A 231 19.87 -11.14 17.89
CA GLY A 231 18.76 -11.85 17.29
C GLY A 231 17.45 -11.06 17.31
N PRO A 232 16.42 -11.55 16.62
CA PRO A 232 15.11 -10.91 16.65
C PRO A 232 14.45 -11.11 18.02
N GLN A 233 13.72 -10.08 18.45
CA GLN A 233 13.03 -10.02 19.73
C GLN A 233 11.53 -9.88 19.52
N PRO A 234 10.69 -10.46 20.40
CA PRO A 234 9.26 -10.20 20.37
C PRO A 234 8.97 -8.71 20.59
N VAL A 235 8.08 -8.15 19.78
CA VAL A 235 7.65 -6.75 19.93
C VAL A 235 6.17 -6.61 19.69
N ARG A 236 5.59 -5.62 20.36
CA ARG A 236 4.22 -5.18 20.18
C ARG A 236 4.20 -3.66 20.12
N ILE A 237 3.85 -3.10 18.96
CA ILE A 237 3.81 -1.66 18.69
C ILE A 237 2.35 -1.27 18.43
N GLU A 238 1.78 -0.43 19.28
CA GLU A 238 0.48 0.16 18.99
C GLU A 238 0.66 1.32 17.99
N VAL A 239 0.38 1.03 16.72
CA VAL A 239 0.54 1.96 15.60
C VAL A 239 -0.50 3.09 15.66
N ALA A 240 -1.73 2.74 16.07
CA ALA A 240 -2.82 3.66 16.37
C ALA A 240 -3.77 2.94 17.33
N PRO A 241 -4.72 3.63 18.00
CA PRO A 241 -5.64 2.98 18.92
C PRO A 241 -6.32 1.75 18.33
N GLY A 242 -6.01 0.55 18.86
CA GLY A 242 -6.53 -0.74 18.39
C GLY A 242 -5.91 -1.27 17.10
N ILE A 243 -4.88 -0.63 16.56
CA ILE A 243 -4.07 -1.13 15.44
C ILE A 243 -2.68 -1.46 15.98
N VAL A 244 -2.35 -2.73 15.98
CA VAL A 244 -1.12 -3.25 16.59
C VAL A 244 -0.28 -3.98 15.54
N ALA A 245 1.00 -3.61 15.44
CA ALA A 245 2.02 -4.40 14.79
C ALA A 245 2.66 -5.32 15.84
N GLU A 246 2.55 -6.62 15.65
CA GLU A 246 3.05 -7.63 16.57
C GLU A 246 3.88 -8.66 15.82
N GLY A 247 4.99 -9.11 16.40
CA GLY A 247 5.86 -10.09 15.78
C GLY A 247 7.27 -10.06 16.33
N LEU A 248 8.21 -10.38 15.46
CA LEU A 248 9.64 -10.31 15.74
C LEU A 248 10.22 -9.02 15.16
N ALA A 249 11.09 -8.36 15.90
CA ALA A 249 11.83 -7.19 15.46
C ALA A 249 13.34 -7.34 15.65
N PHE A 250 14.11 -6.80 14.72
CA PHE A 250 15.54 -6.51 14.90
C PHE A 250 15.73 -5.04 15.27
N THR A 251 16.88 -4.75 15.90
CA THR A 251 17.26 -3.40 16.35
C THR A 251 18.53 -2.92 15.68
N PRO A 252 18.60 -2.83 14.33
CA PRO A 252 19.80 -2.38 13.64
C PRO A 252 20.05 -0.87 13.82
N GLY A 253 21.29 -0.44 13.58
CA GLY A 253 21.56 0.97 13.34
C GLY A 253 20.97 1.39 11.99
N MET A 254 20.02 2.35 12.00
CA MET A 254 19.35 2.86 10.80
C MET A 254 19.34 4.37 10.79
N ASN A 255 19.20 4.95 9.60
CA ASN A 255 18.95 6.37 9.37
C ASN A 255 17.46 6.75 9.34
N ILE A 256 16.57 5.78 9.57
CA ILE A 256 15.14 5.95 9.83
C ILE A 256 14.82 5.42 11.23
N ASP A 257 13.68 5.83 11.82
CA ASP A 257 13.34 5.43 13.19
C ASP A 257 12.90 3.97 13.30
N GLY A 258 12.18 3.49 12.29
CA GLY A 258 11.68 2.12 12.24
C GLY A 258 11.03 1.78 10.92
N ASN A 259 10.64 0.51 10.77
CA ASN A 259 10.09 -0.03 9.53
C ASN A 259 8.98 -1.05 9.82
N LEU A 260 7.82 -0.83 9.22
CA LEU A 260 6.65 -1.71 9.26
C LEU A 260 6.57 -2.47 7.93
N GLY A 261 7.19 -3.65 7.90
CA GLY A 261 7.21 -4.50 6.72
C GLY A 261 5.95 -5.35 6.52
N MET A 262 6.05 -6.30 5.61
CA MET A 262 4.99 -7.26 5.28
C MET A 262 4.47 -8.08 6.48
N PRO A 263 5.24 -8.37 7.55
CA PRO A 263 4.67 -8.98 8.75
C PRO A 263 3.46 -8.24 9.30
N PHE A 264 3.44 -6.91 9.16
CA PHE A 264 2.30 -6.05 9.52
C PHE A 264 1.37 -5.81 8.32
N LEU A 265 1.90 -5.37 7.18
CA LEU A 265 1.12 -4.86 6.04
C LEU A 265 0.18 -5.92 5.42
N LYS A 266 0.59 -7.19 5.39
CA LYS A 266 -0.17 -8.29 4.77
C LYS A 266 -1.57 -8.51 5.35
N ASP A 267 -1.78 -8.05 6.58
CA ASP A 267 -3.03 -8.24 7.31
C ASP A 267 -4.01 -7.06 7.13
N TRP A 268 -3.63 -6.05 6.38
CA TRP A 268 -4.39 -4.82 6.21
C TRP A 268 -4.66 -4.49 4.74
N ILE A 269 -5.84 -3.94 4.49
CA ILE A 269 -6.10 -3.14 3.29
C ILE A 269 -5.63 -1.73 3.63
N VAL A 270 -4.62 -1.25 2.91
CA VAL A 270 -3.96 0.03 3.15
C VAL A 270 -4.38 1.02 2.07
N THR A 271 -5.12 2.07 2.42
CA THR A 271 -5.45 3.15 1.48
C THR A 271 -4.59 4.36 1.76
N LEU A 272 -3.92 4.87 0.75
CA LEU A 272 -3.00 6.00 0.80
C LEU A 272 -3.51 7.14 -0.10
N ASP A 273 -3.78 8.29 0.45
CA ASP A 273 -3.91 9.53 -0.30
C ASP A 273 -2.53 10.22 -0.35
N LEU A 274 -1.83 9.98 -1.45
CA LEU A 274 -0.47 10.49 -1.66
C LEU A 274 -0.44 11.97 -2.10
N ALA A 275 -1.62 12.58 -2.31
CA ALA A 275 -1.74 14.02 -2.53
C ALA A 275 -1.81 14.78 -1.21
N GLN A 276 -2.61 14.28 -0.25
CA GLN A 276 -2.88 14.96 1.02
C GLN A 276 -2.08 14.39 2.20
N GLY A 277 -1.35 13.29 2.01
CA GLY A 277 -0.59 12.63 3.08
C GLY A 277 -1.50 12.01 4.14
N ARG A 278 -2.48 11.21 3.72
CA ARG A 278 -3.41 10.50 4.60
C ARG A 278 -3.34 9.00 4.36
N MET A 279 -3.54 8.22 5.41
CA MET A 279 -3.55 6.76 5.37
C MET A 279 -4.73 6.21 6.16
N TRP A 280 -5.37 5.17 5.62
CA TRP A 280 -6.41 4.41 6.31
C TRP A 280 -6.07 2.93 6.28
N LEU A 281 -6.37 2.26 7.41
CA LEU A 281 -6.22 0.83 7.56
C LEU A 281 -7.57 0.18 7.84
N ARG A 282 -7.86 -0.90 7.13
CA ARG A 282 -8.97 -1.80 7.39
C ARG A 282 -8.44 -3.23 7.44
N ARG A 283 -8.87 -4.00 8.45
CA ARG A 283 -8.46 -5.41 8.56
C ARG A 283 -8.80 -6.14 7.26
N ASN A 284 -7.84 -6.86 6.71
CA ASN A 284 -8.09 -7.64 5.50
C ASN A 284 -8.93 -8.88 5.86
N PRO A 285 -10.10 -9.11 5.23
CA PRO A 285 -10.89 -10.31 5.45
C PRO A 285 -10.27 -11.55 4.78
N VAL A 286 -9.37 -11.36 3.81
CA VAL A 286 -8.67 -12.42 3.11
C VAL A 286 -7.36 -12.71 3.85
N PRO A 287 -7.08 -13.97 4.22
CA PRO A 287 -5.79 -14.32 4.81
C PRO A 287 -4.68 -14.18 3.77
N ALA A 288 -3.52 -13.70 4.21
CA ALA A 288 -2.36 -13.58 3.34
C ALA A 288 -1.88 -14.96 2.84
N PRO A 289 -1.35 -15.03 1.62
CA PRO A 289 -0.76 -16.25 1.08
C PRO A 289 0.34 -16.81 2.01
N PRO A 290 0.50 -18.16 2.08
CA PRO A 290 1.56 -18.78 2.86
C PRO A 290 2.94 -18.22 2.50
N GLY A 291 3.75 -17.91 3.52
CA GLY A 291 5.10 -17.37 3.36
C GLY A 291 5.19 -15.84 3.22
N MET A 292 4.11 -15.13 2.89
CA MET A 292 4.10 -13.68 2.83
C MET A 292 4.29 -13.07 4.23
N GLY A 293 5.29 -12.21 4.41
CA GLY A 293 5.59 -11.56 5.68
C GLY A 293 5.95 -12.53 6.82
N VAL A 294 6.42 -13.73 6.49
CA VAL A 294 6.89 -14.70 7.47
C VAL A 294 8.41 -14.63 7.54
N PRO A 295 9.03 -14.43 8.73
CA PRO A 295 10.47 -14.44 8.88
C PRO A 295 11.10 -15.72 8.32
N PRO A 296 12.35 -15.67 7.81
CA PRO A 296 13.05 -16.90 7.49
C PRO A 296 13.15 -17.75 8.76
N THR A 297 12.67 -18.99 8.68
CA THR A 297 13.06 -19.97 9.69
C THR A 297 14.57 -20.12 9.59
N GLU A 298 15.31 -19.91 10.70
CA GLU A 298 16.71 -20.28 10.75
C GLU A 298 16.80 -21.75 10.38
N GLN A 299 17.37 -22.03 9.21
CA GLN A 299 17.84 -23.37 8.89
C GLN A 299 19.05 -23.58 9.82
N LYS A 300 18.82 -24.37 10.88
CA LYS A 300 19.89 -24.85 11.75
C LYS A 300 20.84 -25.75 10.99
#